data_3e48690567db23b0e3494bc9c965b192
#
_entry.id   3e48690567db23b0e3494bc9c965b192
#
_cell.length_a   1.000
_cell.length_b   1.000
_cell.length_c   1.000
_cell.angle_alpha   90.00
_cell.angle_beta   90.00
_cell.angle_gamma   90.00
#
_symmetry.space_group_name_H-M   'P 1'
#
loop_
_entity.id
_entity.type
_entity.pdbx_description
1 polymer ?
#
loop_
_entity_poly.entity_id
_entity_poly.type
_entity_poly.pdbx_seq_one_letter_code
_entity_poly.pdbx_strand_id
1 'polypeptide(L)'
;MPDLLSNAASAHPLAAPLEGFWQLVHGPLAHWASVRPDHIALENETQSLTFAELHAQVIERSAAIVREQAPAMLLLNGERGTLASIVEFLAVIHGGRCAAVADPDWPAAVHERMAEWMPSAPSALQAATDTSPFYTGFTSGSTGLPKGFMRHHRSWTESFRVGLADFGPVAAERMLSPGRMSHSLFLFGVMQALWCGSGAIVQERFSALRCLHTLRDAEVPCLVAVPSQLLLMLQWAAQRALPPIEGVRFIMISGARWMRSQTPALQALFPNARIVEFYGASEASFIAWMDADADTPPQKKKKTY
;
A
#
# COMPACT_ATOMS: atom_id res chain seq x y z
N MET A 1 19.53 -42.29 5.29
CA MET A 1 19.33 -41.11 4.47
C MET A 1 18.32 -40.22 5.18
N PRO A 2 18.76 -39.27 5.98
CA PRO A 2 17.87 -38.32 6.61
C PRO A 2 18.02 -36.96 5.96
N ASP A 3 16.89 -36.24 5.96
CA ASP A 3 16.76 -34.80 6.10
C ASP A 3 17.48 -33.84 5.13
N LEU A 4 16.82 -33.62 3.99
CA LEU A 4 17.00 -32.44 3.16
C LEU A 4 15.72 -31.55 3.07
N LEU A 5 14.82 -31.68 4.04
CA LEU A 5 13.66 -30.78 4.22
C LEU A 5 13.74 -29.94 5.49
N SER A 6 14.96 -29.74 6.00
CA SER A 6 15.23 -28.84 7.10
C SER A 6 15.38 -27.41 6.60
N ASN A 7 14.29 -26.65 6.71
CA ASN A 7 14.28 -25.25 7.03
C ASN A 7 15.04 -24.25 6.16
N ALA A 8 14.43 -23.88 5.08
CA ALA A 8 14.43 -22.47 4.70
C ALA A 8 13.04 -21.87 4.92
N ALA A 9 12.39 -22.14 6.05
CA ALA A 9 11.50 -21.17 6.67
C ALA A 9 12.41 -20.06 7.16
N SER A 10 12.82 -19.18 6.23
CA SER A 10 13.50 -17.94 6.57
C SER A 10 12.63 -17.27 7.62
N ALA A 11 13.15 -17.18 8.83
CA ALA A 11 12.52 -16.44 9.91
C ALA A 11 12.08 -15.10 9.30
N HIS A 12 10.78 -14.82 9.34
CA HIS A 12 10.26 -13.58 8.82
C HIS A 12 11.03 -12.45 9.52
N PRO A 13 11.56 -11.45 8.81
CA PRO A 13 12.45 -10.41 9.40
C PRO A 13 11.86 -9.70 10.61
N LEU A 14 10.59 -9.91 10.90
CA LEU A 14 9.86 -9.34 12.04
C LEU A 14 10.09 -10.06 13.37
N ALA A 15 10.81 -11.19 13.39
CA ALA A 15 11.12 -11.93 14.63
C ALA A 15 12.43 -11.44 15.31
N ALA A 16 13.25 -10.62 14.64
CA ALA A 16 14.47 -10.05 15.17
C ALA A 16 14.24 -8.66 15.81
N PRO A 17 15.09 -8.20 16.75
CA PRO A 17 15.13 -6.79 17.14
C PRO A 17 15.25 -5.94 15.88
N LEU A 18 14.35 -4.95 15.74
CA LEU A 18 14.24 -4.17 14.52
C LEU A 18 15.51 -3.35 14.31
N GLU A 19 16.27 -3.68 13.30
CA GLU A 19 17.29 -2.80 12.78
C GLU A 19 16.66 -1.46 12.38
N GLY A 20 17.41 -0.36 12.49
CA GLY A 20 16.87 0.99 12.31
C GLY A 20 16.09 1.21 10.99
N PHE A 21 16.48 0.52 9.91
CA PHE A 21 15.81 0.64 8.61
C PHE A 21 14.36 0.11 8.59
N TRP A 22 14.00 -0.88 9.44
CA TRP A 22 12.62 -1.37 9.56
C TRP A 22 11.67 -0.39 10.28
N GLN A 23 12.21 0.69 10.85
CA GLN A 23 11.41 1.73 11.49
C GLN A 23 10.84 2.73 10.48
N LEU A 24 11.35 2.75 9.24
CA LEU A 24 10.91 3.64 8.19
C LEU A 24 10.10 2.90 7.13
N VAL A 25 9.11 3.55 6.54
CA VAL A 25 8.25 2.96 5.51
C VAL A 25 9.03 2.57 4.25
N HIS A 26 10.03 3.37 3.87
CA HIS A 26 10.93 3.09 2.74
C HIS A 26 12.20 2.33 3.13
N GLY A 27 12.48 2.22 4.43
CA GLY A 27 13.77 1.75 4.94
C GLY A 27 14.22 0.39 4.40
N PRO A 28 13.35 -0.65 4.33
CA PRO A 28 13.75 -1.96 3.83
C PRO A 28 14.08 -2.03 2.35
N LEU A 29 13.81 -0.98 1.55
CA LEU A 29 13.99 -1.02 0.09
C LEU A 29 15.43 -1.37 -0.31
N ALA A 30 16.43 -0.75 0.33
CA ALA A 30 17.85 -1.03 0.05
C ALA A 30 18.22 -2.49 0.39
N HIS A 31 17.68 -3.02 1.50
CA HIS A 31 17.87 -4.42 1.88
C HIS A 31 17.31 -5.35 0.79
N TRP A 32 16.07 -5.13 0.37
CA TRP A 32 15.45 -5.98 -0.66
C TRP A 32 16.15 -5.87 -2.01
N ALA A 33 16.62 -4.67 -2.39
CA ALA A 33 17.43 -4.49 -3.59
C ALA A 33 18.77 -5.28 -3.55
N SER A 34 19.31 -5.52 -2.36
CA SER A 34 20.51 -6.32 -2.17
C SER A 34 20.24 -7.83 -2.17
N VAL A 35 19.19 -8.30 -1.47
CA VAL A 35 18.95 -9.73 -1.27
C VAL A 35 18.00 -10.35 -2.28
N ARG A 36 17.21 -9.53 -2.99
CA ARG A 36 16.24 -9.93 -4.02
C ARG A 36 16.27 -8.96 -5.21
N PRO A 37 17.45 -8.68 -5.82
CA PRO A 37 17.60 -7.65 -6.83
C PRO A 37 16.64 -7.80 -8.01
N ASP A 38 16.44 -9.02 -8.48
CA ASP A 38 15.65 -9.35 -9.67
C ASP A 38 14.16 -9.62 -9.39
N HIS A 39 13.75 -9.61 -8.11
CA HIS A 39 12.35 -9.81 -7.77
C HIS A 39 11.54 -8.55 -8.11
N ILE A 40 10.36 -8.73 -8.73
CA ILE A 40 9.50 -7.63 -9.14
C ILE A 40 8.94 -6.92 -7.88
N ALA A 41 9.33 -5.66 -7.72
CA ALA A 41 8.88 -4.81 -6.63
C ALA A 41 7.56 -4.10 -6.96
N LEU A 42 7.45 -3.57 -8.19
CA LEU A 42 6.26 -2.87 -8.66
C LEU A 42 5.92 -3.30 -10.09
N GLU A 43 4.65 -3.45 -10.36
CA GLU A 43 4.14 -3.79 -11.68
C GLU A 43 2.81 -3.10 -11.95
N ASN A 44 2.60 -2.65 -13.18
CA ASN A 44 1.30 -2.27 -13.72
C ASN A 44 1.07 -2.95 -15.08
N GLU A 45 0.10 -2.48 -15.84
CA GLU A 45 -0.30 -3.07 -17.12
C GLU A 45 0.78 -3.03 -18.21
N THR A 46 1.76 -2.15 -18.09
CA THR A 46 2.71 -1.84 -19.18
C THR A 46 4.17 -1.91 -18.75
N GLN A 47 4.43 -1.88 -17.46
CA GLN A 47 5.78 -1.77 -16.91
C GLN A 47 5.91 -2.59 -15.63
N SER A 48 7.13 -3.07 -15.38
CA SER A 48 7.55 -3.65 -14.11
C SER A 48 8.89 -3.07 -13.70
N LEU A 49 9.11 -3.00 -12.40
CA LEU A 49 10.39 -2.62 -11.79
C LEU A 49 10.79 -3.69 -10.80
N THR A 50 11.99 -4.19 -10.91
CA THR A 50 12.62 -5.03 -9.90
C THR A 50 12.97 -4.20 -8.66
N PHE A 51 13.31 -4.87 -7.53
CA PHE A 51 13.78 -4.15 -6.34
C PHE A 51 15.07 -3.37 -6.62
N ALA A 52 15.99 -3.90 -7.43
CA ALA A 52 17.20 -3.20 -7.82
C ALA A 52 16.91 -1.94 -8.63
N GLU A 53 16.03 -2.03 -9.64
CA GLU A 53 15.64 -0.90 -10.49
C GLU A 53 14.85 0.15 -9.70
N LEU A 54 13.89 -0.28 -8.87
CA LEU A 54 13.13 0.62 -8.02
C LEU A 54 14.06 1.40 -7.07
N HIS A 55 14.97 0.70 -6.40
CA HIS A 55 15.92 1.33 -5.49
C HIS A 55 16.82 2.33 -6.22
N ALA A 56 17.37 1.96 -7.39
CA ALA A 56 18.23 2.84 -8.18
C ALA A 56 17.50 4.13 -8.58
N GLN A 57 16.26 4.02 -9.08
CA GLN A 57 15.44 5.19 -9.44
C GLN A 57 15.12 6.07 -8.23
N VAL A 58 14.79 5.46 -7.08
CA VAL A 58 14.53 6.18 -5.83
C VAL A 58 15.75 6.96 -5.37
N ILE A 59 16.95 6.36 -5.39
CA ILE A 59 18.21 7.03 -5.01
C ILE A 59 18.52 8.19 -5.96
N GLU A 60 18.44 7.96 -7.26
CA GLU A 60 18.71 8.98 -8.27
C GLU A 60 17.77 10.19 -8.10
N ARG A 61 16.46 9.94 -7.98
CA ARG A 61 15.48 11.00 -7.82
C ARG A 61 15.60 11.71 -6.46
N SER A 62 15.87 10.97 -5.38
CA SER A 62 16.12 11.54 -4.06
C SER A 62 17.34 12.48 -4.09
N ALA A 63 18.42 12.08 -4.77
CA ALA A 63 19.60 12.92 -4.94
C ALA A 63 19.29 14.21 -5.75
N ALA A 64 18.39 14.13 -6.74
CA ALA A 64 17.95 15.32 -7.49
C ALA A 64 17.13 16.27 -6.58
N ILE A 65 16.18 15.75 -5.82
CA ILE A 65 15.38 16.51 -4.85
C ILE A 65 16.28 17.26 -3.85
N VAL A 66 17.37 16.63 -3.43
CA VAL A 66 18.39 17.25 -2.55
C VAL A 66 19.12 18.39 -3.24
N ARG A 67 19.63 18.15 -4.46
CA ARG A 67 20.34 19.18 -5.24
C ARG A 67 19.44 20.38 -5.58
N GLU A 68 18.16 20.14 -5.80
CA GLU A 68 17.13 21.16 -6.03
C GLU A 68 16.79 21.96 -4.76
N GLN A 69 17.35 21.58 -3.61
CA GLN A 69 17.04 22.17 -2.31
C GLN A 69 15.53 22.19 -2.02
N ALA A 70 14.85 21.12 -2.40
CA ALA A 70 13.40 21.04 -2.28
C ALA A 70 12.91 21.31 -0.85
N PRO A 71 11.69 21.85 -0.67
CA PRO A 71 11.11 22.13 0.64
C PRO A 71 10.87 20.84 1.46
N ALA A 72 10.52 21.02 2.75
CA ALA A 72 10.28 19.90 3.67
C ALA A 72 9.09 19.01 3.27
N MET A 73 8.17 19.55 2.46
CA MET A 73 7.00 18.81 1.94
C MET A 73 6.84 19.09 0.44
N LEU A 74 6.59 18.05 -0.35
CA LEU A 74 6.35 18.14 -1.79
C LEU A 74 4.96 17.64 -2.12
N LEU A 75 4.23 18.41 -2.96
CA LEU A 75 2.94 17.99 -3.50
C LEU A 75 3.17 17.10 -4.73
N LEU A 76 2.64 15.89 -4.69
CA LEU A 76 2.67 14.91 -5.78
C LEU A 76 1.28 14.89 -6.44
N ASN A 77 1.21 15.28 -7.70
CA ASN A 77 -0.07 15.42 -8.44
C ASN A 77 -0.47 14.19 -9.26
N GLY A 78 0.38 13.17 -9.32
CA GLY A 78 0.07 11.91 -10.01
C GLY A 78 0.08 11.96 -11.54
N GLU A 79 0.51 13.06 -12.17
CA GLU A 79 0.46 13.25 -13.63
C GLU A 79 1.35 12.28 -14.42
N ARG A 80 2.37 11.71 -13.79
CA ARG A 80 3.38 10.84 -14.45
C ARG A 80 2.97 9.37 -14.53
N GLY A 81 1.76 9.00 -14.12
CA GLY A 81 1.31 7.62 -13.97
C GLY A 81 1.68 7.01 -12.62
N THR A 82 1.08 5.85 -12.33
CA THR A 82 1.09 5.27 -10.98
C THR A 82 2.49 4.83 -10.54
N LEU A 83 3.25 4.11 -11.40
CA LEU A 83 4.60 3.65 -11.02
C LEU A 83 5.54 4.81 -10.77
N ALA A 84 5.59 5.78 -11.69
CA ALA A 84 6.44 6.95 -11.53
C ALA A 84 6.06 7.78 -10.29
N SER A 85 4.78 7.86 -9.95
CA SER A 85 4.30 8.53 -8.74
C SER A 85 4.72 7.79 -7.46
N ILE A 86 4.78 6.46 -7.47
CA ILE A 86 5.29 5.66 -6.35
C ILE A 86 6.81 5.85 -6.20
N VAL A 87 7.56 5.86 -7.30
CA VAL A 87 9.01 6.17 -7.29
C VAL A 87 9.25 7.55 -6.69
N GLU A 88 8.51 8.56 -7.15
CA GLU A 88 8.60 9.94 -6.63
C GLU A 88 8.27 9.99 -5.13
N PHE A 89 7.19 9.33 -4.71
CA PHE A 89 6.82 9.22 -3.30
C PHE A 89 7.95 8.64 -2.46
N LEU A 90 8.51 7.51 -2.87
CA LEU A 90 9.63 6.85 -2.19
C LEU A 90 10.88 7.74 -2.17
N ALA A 91 11.17 8.44 -3.26
CA ALA A 91 12.32 9.34 -3.35
C ALA A 91 12.20 10.55 -2.39
N VAL A 92 10.99 11.12 -2.29
CA VAL A 92 10.70 12.21 -1.36
C VAL A 92 10.93 11.78 0.08
N ILE A 93 10.35 10.65 0.49
CA ILE A 93 10.46 10.17 1.86
C ILE A 93 11.85 9.61 2.17
N HIS A 94 12.56 9.05 1.19
CA HIS A 94 13.96 8.66 1.31
C HIS A 94 14.85 9.88 1.58
N GLY A 95 14.55 11.00 0.95
CA GLY A 95 15.22 12.28 1.19
C GLY A 95 14.82 12.96 2.51
N GLY A 96 14.16 12.29 3.43
CA GLY A 96 13.75 12.82 4.74
C GLY A 96 12.63 13.86 4.67
N ARG A 97 11.88 13.91 3.57
CA ARG A 97 10.80 14.88 3.33
C ARG A 97 9.43 14.22 3.43
N CYS A 98 8.39 15.04 3.55
CA CYS A 98 7.00 14.58 3.56
C CYS A 98 6.41 14.66 2.14
N ALA A 99 5.82 13.57 1.66
CA ALA A 99 5.11 13.52 0.39
C ALA A 99 3.62 13.82 0.62
N ALA A 100 3.13 14.93 0.06
CA ALA A 100 1.71 15.29 0.04
C ALA A 100 1.10 14.76 -1.26
N VAL A 101 0.18 13.79 -1.16
CA VAL A 101 -0.34 13.08 -2.34
C VAL A 101 -1.69 13.65 -2.72
N ALA A 102 -1.72 14.44 -3.79
CA ALA A 102 -2.93 15.02 -4.36
C ALA A 102 -3.75 13.97 -5.13
N ASP A 103 -5.05 14.18 -5.23
CA ASP A 103 -5.88 13.41 -6.15
C ASP A 103 -5.77 14.02 -7.56
N PRO A 104 -5.37 13.24 -8.58
CA PRO A 104 -5.20 13.75 -9.95
C PRO A 104 -6.52 14.23 -10.58
N ASP A 105 -7.67 13.84 -10.02
CA ASP A 105 -8.97 14.29 -10.50
C ASP A 105 -9.46 15.61 -9.87
N TRP A 106 -8.67 16.23 -9.01
CA TRP A 106 -9.05 17.54 -8.49
C TRP A 106 -9.11 18.56 -9.62
N PRO A 107 -10.08 19.50 -9.59
CA PRO A 107 -10.06 20.64 -10.47
C PRO A 107 -8.75 21.43 -10.39
N ALA A 108 -8.30 22.00 -11.50
CA ALA A 108 -7.04 22.77 -11.56
C ALA A 108 -6.96 23.83 -10.47
N ALA A 109 -8.04 24.58 -10.21
CA ALA A 109 -8.09 25.58 -9.14
C ALA A 109 -7.86 24.99 -7.73
N VAL A 110 -8.22 23.71 -7.50
CA VAL A 110 -7.94 23.03 -6.23
C VAL A 110 -6.46 22.64 -6.17
N HIS A 111 -5.89 22.14 -7.26
CA HIS A 111 -4.46 21.85 -7.34
C HIS A 111 -3.61 23.12 -7.08
N GLU A 112 -3.93 24.23 -7.73
CA GLU A 112 -3.27 25.52 -7.54
C GLU A 112 -3.35 25.97 -6.07
N ARG A 113 -4.55 25.90 -5.49
CA ARG A 113 -4.76 26.28 -4.11
C ARG A 113 -4.00 25.40 -3.12
N MET A 114 -3.93 24.12 -3.38
CA MET A 114 -3.16 23.19 -2.54
C MET A 114 -1.66 23.43 -2.69
N ALA A 115 -1.18 23.74 -3.91
CA ALA A 115 0.22 24.10 -4.14
C ALA A 115 0.63 25.38 -3.39
N GLU A 116 -0.24 26.38 -3.34
CA GLU A 116 0.00 27.61 -2.56
C GLU A 116 0.18 27.34 -1.04
N TRP A 117 -0.44 26.30 -0.52
CA TRP A 117 -0.35 25.92 0.90
C TRP A 117 0.90 25.10 1.24
N MET A 118 1.60 24.61 0.21
CA MET A 118 2.84 23.86 0.45
C MET A 118 3.97 24.80 0.87
N PRO A 119 4.87 24.35 1.77
CA PRO A 119 6.05 25.12 2.10
C PRO A 119 6.91 25.31 0.85
N SER A 120 7.39 26.52 0.62
CA SER A 120 8.26 26.85 -0.51
C SER A 120 9.72 27.06 -0.11
N ALA A 121 9.99 27.23 1.19
CA ALA A 121 11.35 27.45 1.67
C ALA A 121 12.20 26.18 1.54
N PRO A 122 13.45 26.31 1.04
CA PRO A 122 14.40 25.22 1.03
C PRO A 122 14.56 24.60 2.42
N SER A 123 14.61 23.27 2.48
CA SER A 123 14.81 22.55 3.73
C SER A 123 16.15 21.81 3.74
N ALA A 124 16.93 22.03 4.82
CA ALA A 124 18.09 21.20 5.09
C ALA A 124 17.68 19.75 5.30
N LEU A 125 18.44 18.82 4.73
CA LEU A 125 18.25 17.40 4.97
C LEU A 125 18.51 17.05 6.43
N GLN A 126 17.54 16.38 7.01
CA GLN A 126 17.71 15.66 8.26
C GLN A 126 17.44 14.17 8.00
N ALA A 127 18.21 13.30 8.61
CA ALA A 127 17.92 11.87 8.56
C ALA A 127 16.52 11.63 9.15
N ALA A 128 15.69 10.92 8.41
CA ALA A 128 14.35 10.57 8.89
C ALA A 128 14.43 9.66 10.11
N THR A 129 13.56 9.91 11.06
CA THR A 129 13.30 9.04 12.21
C THR A 129 11.92 8.39 12.08
N ASP A 130 11.60 7.45 12.93
CA ASP A 130 10.28 6.80 12.96
C ASP A 130 9.14 7.79 13.25
N THR A 131 9.42 8.90 13.91
CA THR A 131 8.46 9.98 14.21
C THR A 131 8.47 11.12 13.19
N SER A 132 9.37 11.08 12.19
CA SER A 132 9.37 12.07 11.12
C SER A 132 8.09 11.95 10.27
N PRO A 133 7.45 13.08 9.91
CA PRO A 133 6.37 13.07 8.92
C PRO A 133 6.87 12.56 7.58
N PHE A 134 6.13 11.64 6.96
CA PHE A 134 6.49 11.11 5.64
C PHE A 134 5.39 11.24 4.61
N TYR A 135 4.14 11.30 5.07
CA TYR A 135 2.97 11.29 4.20
C TYR A 135 1.94 12.31 4.67
N THR A 136 1.47 13.11 3.75
CA THR A 136 0.26 13.92 3.88
C THR A 136 -0.75 13.46 2.86
N GLY A 137 -1.88 12.97 3.34
CA GLY A 137 -3.03 12.66 2.50
C GLY A 137 -4.11 13.69 2.67
N PHE A 138 -5.14 13.60 1.83
CA PHE A 138 -6.24 14.56 1.84
C PHE A 138 -7.59 13.84 1.91
N THR A 139 -8.51 14.42 2.66
CA THR A 139 -9.89 13.97 2.74
C THR A 139 -10.82 15.07 2.23
N SER A 140 -12.02 14.68 1.78
CA SER A 140 -13.02 15.66 1.32
C SER A 140 -13.42 16.59 2.48
N GLY A 141 -13.18 17.88 2.29
CA GLY A 141 -13.59 18.92 3.26
C GLY A 141 -15.04 19.36 3.05
N SER A 142 -15.76 19.64 4.14
CA SER A 142 -17.12 20.21 4.09
C SER A 142 -17.18 21.60 3.44
N THR A 143 -16.03 22.25 3.29
CA THR A 143 -15.87 23.59 2.67
C THR A 143 -15.56 23.54 1.17
N GLY A 144 -15.56 22.35 0.56
CA GLY A 144 -15.18 22.16 -0.84
C GLY A 144 -13.68 22.06 -1.10
N LEU A 145 -12.84 22.43 -0.13
CA LEU A 145 -11.39 22.23 -0.21
C LEU A 145 -10.96 20.98 0.57
N PRO A 146 -9.99 20.21 0.05
CA PRO A 146 -9.45 19.04 0.74
C PRO A 146 -8.82 19.43 2.08
N LYS A 147 -9.02 18.56 3.09
CA LYS A 147 -8.36 18.69 4.39
C LYS A 147 -7.17 17.75 4.45
N GLY A 148 -5.98 18.29 4.70
CA GLY A 148 -4.76 17.52 4.87
C GLY A 148 -4.69 16.85 6.25
N PHE A 149 -4.21 15.62 6.28
CA PHE A 149 -3.78 14.92 7.49
C PHE A 149 -2.36 14.40 7.29
N MET A 150 -1.59 14.37 8.35
CA MET A 150 -0.17 14.00 8.28
C MET A 150 0.10 12.70 9.04
N ARG A 151 0.99 11.86 8.50
CA ARG A 151 1.40 10.59 9.09
C ARG A 151 2.92 10.56 9.28
N HIS A 152 3.37 10.01 10.40
CA HIS A 152 4.78 9.70 10.65
C HIS A 152 5.07 8.21 10.37
N HIS A 153 6.32 7.86 10.09
CA HIS A 153 6.72 6.51 9.69
C HIS A 153 6.22 5.43 10.64
N ARG A 154 6.44 5.58 11.96
CA ARG A 154 6.02 4.60 12.96
C ARG A 154 4.53 4.28 12.90
N SER A 155 3.67 5.25 12.54
CA SER A 155 2.23 5.01 12.46
C SER A 155 1.85 3.96 11.40
N TRP A 156 2.64 3.82 10.33
CA TRP A 156 2.42 2.82 9.30
C TRP A 156 3.23 1.55 9.57
N THR A 157 4.50 1.65 9.96
CA THR A 157 5.32 0.47 10.24
C THR A 157 4.75 -0.38 11.39
N GLU A 158 4.22 0.26 12.45
CA GLU A 158 3.47 -0.45 13.50
C GLU A 158 2.17 -1.08 12.97
N SER A 159 1.47 -0.42 12.05
CA SER A 159 0.28 -1.00 11.44
C SER A 159 0.61 -2.20 10.55
N PHE A 160 1.75 -2.17 9.82
CA PHE A 160 2.23 -3.33 9.06
C PHE A 160 2.52 -4.51 10.00
N ARG A 161 3.24 -4.27 11.12
CA ARG A 161 3.56 -5.33 12.10
C ARG A 161 2.31 -5.94 12.73
N VAL A 162 1.37 -5.10 13.13
CA VAL A 162 0.09 -5.59 13.70
C VAL A 162 -0.67 -6.40 12.66
N GLY A 163 -0.77 -5.92 11.40
CA GLY A 163 -1.41 -6.67 10.34
C GLY A 163 -0.77 -8.04 10.09
N LEU A 164 0.56 -8.11 10.11
CA LEU A 164 1.28 -9.38 9.97
C LEU A 164 1.06 -10.32 11.18
N ALA A 165 1.02 -9.77 12.38
CA ALA A 165 0.75 -10.55 13.60
C ALA A 165 -0.69 -11.09 13.63
N ASP A 166 -1.68 -10.29 13.19
CA ASP A 166 -3.10 -10.65 13.22
C ASP A 166 -3.50 -11.56 12.05
N PHE A 167 -2.91 -11.35 10.87
CA PHE A 167 -3.32 -12.07 9.64
C PHE A 167 -2.32 -13.15 9.22
N GLY A 168 -1.15 -13.19 9.83
CA GLY A 168 -0.11 -14.18 9.56
C GLY A 168 0.72 -13.89 8.29
N PRO A 169 1.56 -14.86 7.88
CA PRO A 169 2.53 -14.68 6.80
C PRO A 169 1.93 -14.28 5.45
N VAL A 170 0.68 -14.69 5.19
CA VAL A 170 0.00 -14.36 3.93
C VAL A 170 -0.13 -12.84 3.72
N ALA A 171 -0.29 -12.06 4.79
CA ALA A 171 -0.37 -10.60 4.70
C ALA A 171 0.95 -9.93 4.29
N ALA A 172 2.04 -10.68 4.27
CA ALA A 172 3.35 -10.24 3.77
C ALA A 172 3.59 -10.59 2.31
N GLU A 173 2.66 -11.26 1.64
CA GLU A 173 2.84 -11.73 0.28
C GLU A 173 2.48 -10.65 -0.76
N ARG A 174 2.73 -10.96 -2.03
CA ARG A 174 2.50 -10.03 -3.16
C ARG A 174 1.07 -9.52 -3.18
N MET A 175 0.90 -8.20 -3.33
CA MET A 175 -0.37 -7.50 -3.16
C MET A 175 -0.86 -6.91 -4.48
N LEU A 176 -2.10 -7.20 -4.87
CA LEU A 176 -2.82 -6.39 -5.84
C LEU A 176 -3.48 -5.20 -5.11
N SER A 177 -3.11 -4.00 -5.50
CA SER A 177 -3.65 -2.73 -4.98
C SER A 177 -4.20 -1.89 -6.15
N PRO A 178 -5.46 -2.13 -6.58
CA PRO A 178 -5.97 -1.63 -7.85
C PRO A 178 -6.59 -0.23 -7.77
N GLY A 179 -6.24 0.55 -6.77
CA GLY A 179 -6.75 1.90 -6.59
C GLY A 179 -5.67 2.96 -6.62
N ARG A 180 -6.10 4.21 -6.67
CA ARG A 180 -5.18 5.35 -6.73
C ARG A 180 -4.41 5.54 -5.43
N MET A 181 -3.15 5.93 -5.54
CA MET A 181 -2.32 6.21 -4.37
C MET A 181 -2.77 7.46 -3.57
N SER A 182 -3.61 8.33 -4.15
CA SER A 182 -4.27 9.42 -3.43
C SER A 182 -5.23 8.92 -2.33
N HIS A 183 -5.72 7.69 -2.46
CA HIS A 183 -6.45 7.01 -1.39
C HIS A 183 -5.48 6.24 -0.50
N SER A 184 -5.37 6.65 0.75
CA SER A 184 -4.43 6.08 1.73
C SER A 184 -4.49 4.55 1.86
N LEU A 185 -5.66 3.94 1.64
CA LEU A 185 -5.85 2.49 1.65
C LEU A 185 -4.94 1.77 0.63
N PHE A 186 -4.96 2.24 -0.63
CA PHE A 186 -4.21 1.60 -1.70
C PHE A 186 -2.71 1.89 -1.59
N LEU A 187 -2.35 3.13 -1.24
CA LEU A 187 -0.96 3.47 -0.96
C LEU A 187 -0.40 2.65 0.21
N PHE A 188 -1.20 2.44 1.27
CA PHE A 188 -0.83 1.60 2.41
C PHE A 188 -0.55 0.16 1.98
N GLY A 189 -1.42 -0.44 1.14
CA GLY A 189 -1.21 -1.80 0.62
C GLY A 189 0.09 -1.93 -0.19
N VAL A 190 0.37 -0.98 -1.07
CA VAL A 190 1.63 -0.94 -1.84
C VAL A 190 2.84 -0.83 -0.91
N MET A 191 2.81 0.11 0.04
CA MET A 191 3.93 0.31 0.95
C MET A 191 4.15 -0.89 1.87
N GLN A 192 3.10 -1.57 2.32
CA GLN A 192 3.23 -2.80 3.10
C GLN A 192 3.91 -3.91 2.29
N ALA A 193 3.50 -4.14 1.04
CA ALA A 193 4.08 -5.15 0.18
C ALA A 193 5.56 -4.87 -0.12
N LEU A 194 5.92 -3.61 -0.40
CA LEU A 194 7.31 -3.19 -0.59
C LEU A 194 8.13 -3.35 0.70
N TRP A 195 7.57 -2.95 1.85
CA TRP A 195 8.21 -3.09 3.16
C TRP A 195 8.48 -4.56 3.51
N CYS A 196 7.59 -5.47 3.12
CA CYS A 196 7.74 -6.91 3.29
C CYS A 196 8.64 -7.57 2.24
N GLY A 197 9.02 -6.88 1.15
CA GLY A 197 9.85 -7.42 0.07
C GLY A 197 9.12 -8.38 -0.88
N SER A 198 7.81 -8.34 -0.92
CA SER A 198 6.98 -9.20 -1.78
C SER A 198 6.55 -8.55 -3.08
N GLY A 199 6.57 -7.21 -3.14
CA GLY A 199 6.15 -6.45 -4.30
C GLY A 199 4.64 -6.25 -4.42
N ALA A 200 4.25 -5.29 -5.24
CA ALA A 200 2.87 -4.92 -5.47
C ALA A 200 2.54 -4.80 -6.97
N ILE A 201 1.31 -5.18 -7.33
CA ILE A 201 0.71 -4.86 -8.62
C ILE A 201 -0.29 -3.72 -8.40
N VAL A 202 -0.21 -2.70 -9.25
CA VAL A 202 -1.10 -1.54 -9.23
C VAL A 202 -1.80 -1.39 -10.57
N GLN A 203 -2.85 -0.58 -10.63
CA GLN A 203 -3.51 -0.24 -11.88
C GLN A 203 -3.53 1.28 -12.05
N GLU A 204 -3.34 1.75 -13.28
CA GLU A 204 -3.48 3.17 -13.61
C GLU A 204 -4.92 3.65 -13.38
N ARG A 205 -5.88 2.79 -13.76
CA ARG A 205 -7.30 2.97 -13.50
C ARG A 205 -7.90 1.63 -13.12
N PHE A 206 -8.75 1.63 -12.11
CA PHE A 206 -9.45 0.42 -11.68
C PHE A 206 -10.23 -0.21 -12.83
N SER A 207 -10.02 -1.50 -13.02
CA SER A 207 -10.78 -2.35 -13.93
C SER A 207 -11.05 -3.70 -13.27
N ALA A 208 -12.31 -4.00 -12.99
CA ALA A 208 -12.71 -5.26 -12.37
C ALA A 208 -12.26 -6.48 -13.19
N LEU A 209 -12.42 -6.42 -14.52
CA LEU A 209 -12.01 -7.51 -15.40
C LEU A 209 -10.49 -7.73 -15.35
N ARG A 210 -9.71 -6.65 -15.35
CA ARG A 210 -8.25 -6.75 -15.27
C ARG A 210 -7.81 -7.27 -13.90
N CYS A 211 -8.45 -6.84 -12.80
CA CYS A 211 -8.20 -7.42 -11.48
C CYS A 211 -8.41 -8.93 -11.48
N LEU A 212 -9.53 -9.40 -12.05
CA LEU A 212 -9.84 -10.84 -12.12
C LEU A 212 -8.80 -11.62 -12.95
N HIS A 213 -8.35 -11.06 -14.08
CA HIS A 213 -7.30 -11.68 -14.88
C HIS A 213 -5.96 -11.71 -14.10
N THR A 214 -5.56 -10.59 -13.50
CA THR A 214 -4.33 -10.52 -12.71
C THR A 214 -4.33 -11.53 -11.56
N LEU A 215 -5.44 -11.63 -10.81
CA LEU A 215 -5.56 -12.57 -9.68
C LEU A 215 -5.59 -14.04 -10.12
N ARG A 216 -6.05 -14.32 -11.34
CA ARG A 216 -6.08 -15.66 -11.90
C ARG A 216 -4.75 -16.07 -12.53
N ASP A 217 -4.11 -15.17 -13.28
CA ASP A 217 -3.02 -15.48 -14.20
C ASP A 217 -1.64 -15.15 -13.58
N ALA A 218 -1.59 -14.28 -12.59
CA ALA A 218 -0.39 -13.97 -11.83
C ALA A 218 -0.47 -14.57 -10.41
N GLU A 219 0.67 -14.97 -9.86
CA GLU A 219 0.74 -15.43 -8.47
C GLU A 219 0.62 -14.26 -7.50
N VAL A 220 -0.62 -13.80 -7.28
CA VAL A 220 -0.95 -12.66 -6.40
C VAL A 220 -1.93 -13.10 -5.32
N PRO A 221 -1.43 -13.55 -4.19
CA PRO A 221 -2.28 -14.09 -3.13
C PRO A 221 -3.06 -13.04 -2.34
N CYS A 222 -2.69 -11.76 -2.41
CA CYS A 222 -3.31 -10.73 -1.61
C CYS A 222 -4.00 -9.67 -2.47
N LEU A 223 -5.18 -9.24 -2.01
CA LEU A 223 -5.96 -8.16 -2.61
C LEU A 223 -6.37 -7.15 -1.54
N VAL A 224 -6.13 -5.86 -1.77
CA VAL A 224 -6.77 -4.78 -1.03
C VAL A 224 -7.83 -4.12 -1.92
N ALA A 225 -9.05 -3.97 -1.40
CA ALA A 225 -10.16 -3.43 -2.20
C ALA A 225 -11.17 -2.68 -1.34
N VAL A 226 -11.97 -1.84 -2.01
CA VAL A 226 -13.19 -1.27 -1.42
C VAL A 226 -14.41 -2.09 -1.84
N PRO A 227 -15.51 -2.06 -1.08
CA PRO A 227 -16.71 -2.86 -1.39
C PRO A 227 -17.22 -2.72 -2.81
N SER A 228 -17.27 -1.51 -3.36
CA SER A 228 -17.75 -1.26 -4.72
C SER A 228 -16.88 -1.95 -5.81
N GLN A 229 -15.57 -2.05 -5.60
CA GLN A 229 -14.68 -2.78 -6.50
C GLN A 229 -14.98 -4.28 -6.48
N LEU A 230 -15.14 -4.87 -5.30
CA LEU A 230 -15.47 -6.28 -5.15
C LEU A 230 -16.83 -6.62 -5.75
N LEU A 231 -17.85 -5.78 -5.55
CA LEU A 231 -19.16 -5.96 -6.16
C LEU A 231 -19.09 -5.96 -7.69
N LEU A 232 -18.31 -5.06 -8.28
CA LEU A 232 -18.06 -5.06 -9.72
C LEU A 232 -17.32 -6.31 -10.18
N MET A 233 -16.33 -6.79 -9.42
CA MET A 233 -15.62 -8.03 -9.73
C MET A 233 -16.57 -9.24 -9.68
N LEU A 234 -17.44 -9.35 -8.67
CA LEU A 234 -18.46 -10.40 -8.57
C LEU A 234 -19.42 -10.35 -9.76
N GLN A 235 -19.91 -9.15 -10.14
CA GLN A 235 -20.78 -8.99 -11.28
C GLN A 235 -20.12 -9.46 -12.58
N TRP A 236 -18.87 -9.05 -12.84
CA TRP A 236 -18.13 -9.48 -14.03
C TRP A 236 -17.83 -10.97 -14.04
N ALA A 237 -17.47 -11.55 -12.89
CA ALA A 237 -17.23 -12.97 -12.75
C ALA A 237 -18.50 -13.80 -13.07
N ALA A 238 -19.65 -13.38 -12.53
CA ALA A 238 -20.93 -14.02 -12.78
C ALA A 238 -21.36 -13.92 -14.25
N GLN A 239 -21.27 -12.72 -14.86
CA GLN A 239 -21.63 -12.50 -16.27
C GLN A 239 -20.80 -13.33 -17.25
N ARG A 240 -19.57 -13.67 -16.89
CA ARG A 240 -18.64 -14.42 -17.72
C ARG A 240 -18.47 -15.88 -17.30
N ALA A 241 -19.22 -16.31 -16.29
CA ALA A 241 -19.13 -17.65 -15.71
C ALA A 241 -17.67 -18.03 -15.40
N LEU A 242 -16.90 -17.11 -14.79
CA LEU A 242 -15.50 -17.36 -14.46
C LEU A 242 -15.40 -18.46 -13.41
N PRO A 243 -14.44 -19.38 -13.55
CA PRO A 243 -14.18 -20.38 -12.52
C PRO A 243 -13.64 -19.71 -11.26
N PRO A 244 -13.70 -20.41 -10.10
CA PRO A 244 -13.07 -19.95 -8.87
C PRO A 244 -11.57 -19.64 -9.07
N ILE A 245 -11.09 -18.62 -8.38
CA ILE A 245 -9.70 -18.20 -8.39
C ILE A 245 -9.06 -18.65 -7.07
N GLU A 246 -8.42 -19.80 -7.10
CA GLU A 246 -7.90 -20.48 -5.91
C GLU A 246 -6.60 -19.86 -5.35
N GLY A 247 -5.86 -19.09 -6.17
CA GLY A 247 -4.58 -18.49 -5.81
C GLY A 247 -4.69 -17.34 -4.79
N VAL A 248 -5.87 -16.73 -4.67
CA VAL A 248 -6.10 -15.65 -3.70
C VAL A 248 -6.33 -16.23 -2.32
N ARG A 249 -5.51 -15.84 -1.36
CA ARG A 249 -5.52 -16.34 0.02
C ARG A 249 -5.88 -15.28 1.06
N PHE A 250 -5.81 -14.00 0.69
CA PHE A 250 -6.09 -12.91 1.62
C PHE A 250 -6.73 -11.71 0.90
N ILE A 251 -7.87 -11.27 1.41
CA ILE A 251 -8.59 -10.09 0.90
C ILE A 251 -8.83 -9.13 2.06
N MET A 252 -8.28 -7.91 1.95
CA MET A 252 -8.56 -6.81 2.86
C MET A 252 -9.61 -5.88 2.26
N ILE A 253 -10.71 -5.69 2.98
CA ILE A 253 -11.81 -4.79 2.59
C ILE A 253 -11.82 -3.59 3.53
N SER A 254 -11.85 -2.37 2.98
CA SER A 254 -12.01 -1.15 3.76
C SER A 254 -12.62 -0.01 2.93
N GLY A 255 -12.67 1.19 3.49
CA GLY A 255 -13.21 2.40 2.84
C GLY A 255 -14.72 2.57 2.96
N ALA A 256 -15.48 1.48 3.10
CA ALA A 256 -16.90 1.47 3.41
C ALA A 256 -17.26 0.13 4.06
N ARG A 257 -18.47 0.06 4.64
CA ARG A 257 -18.96 -1.19 5.25
C ARG A 257 -19.20 -2.26 4.18
N TRP A 258 -18.68 -3.46 4.42
CA TRP A 258 -18.95 -4.62 3.59
C TRP A 258 -20.37 -5.17 3.85
N MET A 259 -21.07 -5.53 2.77
CA MET A 259 -22.38 -6.19 2.85
C MET A 259 -22.19 -7.69 3.04
N ARG A 260 -22.39 -8.20 4.25
CA ARG A 260 -22.18 -9.62 4.61
C ARG A 260 -22.95 -10.60 3.74
N SER A 261 -24.10 -10.20 3.21
CA SER A 261 -24.87 -11.01 2.25
C SER A 261 -24.10 -11.33 0.96
N GLN A 262 -23.04 -10.59 0.66
CA GLN A 262 -22.17 -10.81 -0.49
C GLN A 262 -20.95 -11.71 -0.18
N THR A 263 -20.70 -12.01 1.10
CA THR A 263 -19.57 -12.87 1.51
C THR A 263 -19.63 -14.26 0.89
N PRO A 264 -20.78 -14.97 0.82
CA PRO A 264 -20.85 -16.27 0.17
C PRO A 264 -20.45 -16.24 -1.31
N ALA A 265 -20.86 -15.21 -2.04
CA ALA A 265 -20.49 -15.06 -3.45
C ALA A 265 -19.00 -14.74 -3.60
N LEU A 266 -18.44 -13.90 -2.71
CA LEU A 266 -17.02 -13.58 -2.72
C LEU A 266 -16.18 -14.82 -2.35
N GLN A 267 -16.62 -15.62 -1.37
CA GLN A 267 -15.98 -16.85 -0.97
C GLN A 267 -16.06 -17.91 -2.08
N ALA A 268 -17.15 -17.98 -2.82
CA ALA A 268 -17.27 -18.89 -3.96
C ALA A 268 -16.31 -18.50 -5.10
N LEU A 269 -16.06 -17.21 -5.33
CA LEU A 269 -15.09 -16.74 -6.32
C LEU A 269 -13.64 -16.95 -5.86
N PHE A 270 -13.36 -16.77 -4.55
CA PHE A 270 -12.04 -16.90 -3.94
C PHE A 270 -12.08 -17.90 -2.77
N PRO A 271 -12.17 -19.22 -3.09
CA PRO A 271 -12.48 -20.24 -2.08
C PRO A 271 -11.44 -20.36 -0.97
N ASN A 272 -10.19 -20.05 -1.24
CA ASN A 272 -9.08 -20.15 -0.29
C ASN A 272 -8.78 -18.84 0.44
N ALA A 273 -9.52 -17.77 0.16
CA ALA A 273 -9.24 -16.46 0.72
C ALA A 273 -9.79 -16.32 2.14
N ARG A 274 -8.95 -15.89 3.07
CA ARG A 274 -9.43 -15.23 4.29
C ARG A 274 -9.87 -13.81 3.93
N ILE A 275 -11.12 -13.49 4.20
CA ILE A 275 -11.71 -12.20 3.87
C ILE A 275 -11.84 -11.39 5.16
N VAL A 276 -11.17 -10.26 5.23
CA VAL A 276 -11.12 -9.40 6.41
C VAL A 276 -11.68 -8.02 6.07
N GLU A 277 -12.69 -7.60 6.81
CA GLU A 277 -13.13 -6.21 6.82
C GLU A 277 -12.36 -5.46 7.90
N PHE A 278 -11.65 -4.40 7.54
CA PHE A 278 -11.04 -3.55 8.54
C PHE A 278 -11.63 -2.14 8.52
N TYR A 279 -11.80 -1.61 9.71
CA TYR A 279 -12.16 -0.22 9.94
C TYR A 279 -10.89 0.58 10.21
N GLY A 280 -10.73 1.62 9.43
CA GLY A 280 -9.63 2.58 9.58
C GLY A 280 -10.09 3.97 9.21
N ALA A 281 -9.33 4.95 9.63
CA ALA A 281 -9.42 6.32 9.16
C ALA A 281 -8.08 6.71 8.59
N SER A 282 -8.07 7.54 7.57
CA SER A 282 -6.81 8.03 6.97
C SER A 282 -5.89 8.65 8.02
N GLU A 283 -6.46 9.32 9.00
CA GLU A 283 -5.78 9.97 10.12
C GLU A 283 -5.29 9.01 11.21
N ALA A 284 -5.91 7.82 11.31
CA ALA A 284 -5.64 6.86 12.39
C ALA A 284 -5.06 5.53 11.91
N SER A 285 -5.03 5.30 10.59
CA SER A 285 -4.69 4.02 9.96
C SER A 285 -5.63 2.90 10.42
N PHE A 286 -5.09 1.76 10.74
CA PHE A 286 -5.82 0.56 11.15
C PHE A 286 -6.34 0.69 12.59
N ILE A 287 -7.66 0.62 12.79
CA ILE A 287 -8.30 0.78 14.12
C ILE A 287 -8.85 -0.54 14.64
N ALA A 288 -9.60 -1.27 13.81
CA ALA A 288 -10.23 -2.53 14.17
C ALA A 288 -10.44 -3.39 12.93
N TRP A 289 -10.59 -4.68 13.12
CA TRP A 289 -10.89 -5.61 12.04
C TRP A 289 -11.82 -6.73 12.48
N MET A 290 -12.43 -7.40 11.52
CA MET A 290 -13.25 -8.60 11.71
C MET A 290 -13.17 -9.47 10.45
N ASP A 291 -13.33 -10.77 10.62
CA ASP A 291 -13.56 -11.64 9.47
C ASP A 291 -14.94 -11.34 8.87
N ALA A 292 -15.04 -11.33 7.54
CA ALA A 292 -16.22 -10.85 6.83
C ALA A 292 -17.46 -11.78 6.96
N ASP A 293 -17.25 -13.00 7.42
CA ASP A 293 -18.30 -14.00 7.71
C ASP A 293 -18.72 -14.04 9.19
N ALA A 294 -17.97 -13.36 10.06
CA ALA A 294 -18.19 -13.43 11.50
C ALA A 294 -19.37 -12.55 11.97
N ASP A 295 -20.27 -13.11 12.74
CA ASP A 295 -21.24 -12.35 13.55
C ASP A 295 -20.61 -11.74 14.81
N THR A 296 -19.31 -11.91 14.97
CA THR A 296 -18.52 -11.43 16.10
C THR A 296 -18.26 -9.92 16.02
N PRO A 297 -18.27 -9.22 17.17
CA PRO A 297 -17.89 -7.81 17.19
C PRO A 297 -16.44 -7.61 16.73
N PRO A 298 -16.12 -6.44 16.13
CA PRO A 298 -14.80 -6.18 15.58
C PRO A 298 -13.71 -6.26 16.65
N GLN A 299 -12.61 -6.92 16.29
CA GLN A 299 -11.39 -6.97 17.08
C GLN A 299 -10.74 -5.58 17.10
N LYS A 300 -10.58 -4.99 18.28
CA LYS A 300 -9.93 -3.67 18.41
C LYS A 300 -8.42 -3.83 18.45
N LYS A 301 -7.71 -2.97 17.74
CA LYS A 301 -6.26 -2.83 17.88
C LYS A 301 -5.93 -2.58 19.36
N LYS A 302 -5.10 -3.42 19.97
CA LYS A 302 -4.50 -3.07 21.27
C LYS A 302 -3.68 -1.81 21.05
N LYS A 303 -4.05 -0.72 21.73
CA LYS A 303 -3.26 0.51 21.71
C LYS A 303 -1.89 0.19 22.28
N THR A 304 -0.90 0.12 21.42
CA THR A 304 0.50 0.23 21.82
C THR A 304 0.82 1.72 21.72
N TYR A 305 0.93 2.38 22.86
CA TYR A 305 1.37 3.77 22.95
C TYR A 305 2.87 3.87 22.71
#